data_63c784122c2c28ccc1089b08b4b4b2bf
#
_entry.id   63c784122c2c28ccc1089b08b4b4b2bf
#
_cell.length_a   1.000
_cell.length_b   1.000
_cell.length_c   1.000
_cell.angle_alpha   90.00
_cell.angle_beta   90.00
_cell.angle_gamma   90.00
#
_symmetry.space_group_name_H-M   'P 1'
#
loop_
_entity.id
_entity.type
_entity.pdbx_description
1 polymer ?
#
loop_
_entity_poly.entity_id
_entity_poly.type
_entity_poly.pdbx_seq_one_letter_code
_entity_poly.pdbx_strand_id
1 'polypeptide(L)'
;YFYAWRKVESEDKELDGINSLVTMMKGLFRKDRLLAVIKDFIYFPDNSDKELKIVCRYPQFFAATKLFDNIKLHMRPDGDGKGGTYFGATGCGKSYTMLFLTRMLMKSKYFSSPTILIITDRTDLDDQLSKQFVGSKKYIGDETVVSIESREKLREELQGRESGGVYLTTIQKFTEDLQLLTDRTNVICISDEAHRSQINLDQKVKITESGVQKTYGFAKYLHDSLPNATYVGFTGTPVDGTIEVFGGVVDAYTMTEAVKDGITVNLVYDGRAAKVMLNQDKVRQIEEYYAQCELEGANEHQVEESQKAVAKMEVIIGDPDRLRAVAEDFIKHYETRVAEGATVAGKAMFVCSNRNIAYDFYKIVKELRPEWTEKKICDDGVVLSEKDKKELKPMEKIKLVMTRNKDDEKDLFDMLGTKEDRKEFDRQFKNPKSNFKIAIVVDMWLTGFDVPELDTIYIDKPIQQHT
;
A
#
# COMPACT_ATOMS: atom_id res chain seq x y z
N TYR A 1 8.18 5.90 21.55
CA TYR A 1 9.29 5.30 20.79
C TYR A 1 10.31 6.37 20.49
N PHE A 2 11.61 6.05 20.62
CA PHE A 2 12.71 6.92 20.30
C PHE A 2 13.52 6.30 19.16
N TYR A 3 13.75 7.07 18.10
CA TYR A 3 14.54 6.64 16.95
C TYR A 3 15.80 7.48 16.85
N ALA A 4 16.90 6.87 16.50
CA ALA A 4 18.17 7.55 16.34
C ALA A 4 18.14 8.51 15.14
N TRP A 5 18.77 9.68 15.30
CA TRP A 5 19.05 10.59 14.18
C TRP A 5 20.39 10.22 13.60
N ARG A 6 20.43 9.51 12.46
CA ARG A 6 21.62 8.81 11.96
C ARG A 6 22.42 9.54 10.89
N LYS A 7 21.95 10.68 10.39
CA LYS A 7 22.63 11.45 9.34
C LYS A 7 22.77 12.92 9.74
N VAL A 8 23.91 13.54 9.43
CA VAL A 8 24.09 14.99 9.55
C VAL A 8 23.50 15.67 8.33
N GLU A 9 23.88 15.23 7.11
CA GLU A 9 23.28 15.62 5.85
C GLU A 9 22.62 14.40 5.18
N SER A 10 21.74 14.63 4.23
CA SER A 10 20.94 13.54 3.64
C SER A 10 21.78 12.52 2.85
N GLU A 11 22.87 12.95 2.27
CA GLU A 11 23.81 12.13 1.50
C GLU A 11 24.81 11.36 2.38
N ASP A 12 24.87 11.66 3.67
CA ASP A 12 25.80 11.00 4.59
C ASP A 12 25.45 9.52 4.76
N LYS A 13 26.48 8.72 5.03
CA LYS A 13 26.26 7.35 5.51
C LYS A 13 25.71 7.37 6.94
N GLU A 14 24.84 6.44 7.22
CA GLU A 14 24.28 6.24 8.56
C GLU A 14 25.39 5.86 9.54
N LEU A 15 25.33 6.44 10.74
CA LEU A 15 26.27 6.18 11.83
C LEU A 15 25.55 5.53 13.01
N ASP A 16 26.15 4.47 13.53
CA ASP A 16 25.66 3.69 14.66
C ASP A 16 26.50 3.86 15.92
N GLY A 17 25.98 3.39 17.04
CA GLY A 17 26.66 3.35 18.32
C GLY A 17 26.85 4.74 18.95
N ILE A 18 27.98 4.95 19.60
CA ILE A 18 28.30 6.20 20.32
C ILE A 18 28.33 7.41 19.40
N ASN A 19 28.64 7.20 18.13
CA ASN A 19 28.64 8.25 17.11
C ASN A 19 27.24 8.76 16.79
N SER A 20 26.17 8.00 17.06
CA SER A 20 24.81 8.44 16.83
C SER A 20 24.41 9.66 17.67
N LEU A 21 24.94 9.80 18.88
CA LEU A 21 24.74 10.99 19.71
C LEU A 21 25.38 12.22 19.07
N VAL A 22 26.61 12.10 18.61
CA VAL A 22 27.35 13.20 17.94
C VAL A 22 26.62 13.57 16.63
N THR A 23 26.14 12.57 15.88
CA THR A 23 25.36 12.79 14.65
C THR A 23 24.05 13.50 14.95
N MET A 24 23.35 13.13 16.00
CA MET A 24 22.14 13.83 16.42
C MET A 24 22.45 15.28 16.80
N MET A 25 23.54 15.54 17.53
CA MET A 25 23.92 16.89 17.90
C MET A 25 24.30 17.77 16.71
N LYS A 26 25.06 17.24 15.77
CA LYS A 26 25.45 17.94 14.54
C LYS A 26 24.32 18.01 13.51
N GLY A 27 23.45 17.03 13.48
CA GLY A 27 22.32 16.92 12.58
C GLY A 27 21.08 17.66 13.12
N LEU A 28 20.36 17.07 14.06
CA LEU A 28 19.09 17.60 14.57
C LEU A 28 19.25 18.93 15.31
N PHE A 29 20.28 19.06 16.16
CA PHE A 29 20.48 20.23 17.02
C PHE A 29 21.27 21.36 16.36
N ARG A 30 21.60 21.28 15.07
CA ARG A 30 22.04 22.43 14.31
C ARG A 30 20.94 23.51 14.37
N LYS A 31 21.27 24.76 14.71
CA LYS A 31 20.32 25.81 15.05
C LYS A 31 19.22 26.01 14.01
N ASP A 32 19.60 26.11 12.75
CA ASP A 32 18.69 26.27 11.61
C ASP A 32 17.72 25.08 11.47
N ARG A 33 18.25 23.86 11.58
CA ARG A 33 17.46 22.63 11.49
C ARG A 33 16.55 22.44 12.68
N LEU A 34 17.03 22.67 13.89
CA LEU A 34 16.21 22.60 15.09
C LEU A 34 15.04 23.59 15.03
N LEU A 35 15.26 24.81 14.56
CA LEU A 35 14.22 25.79 14.35
C LEU A 35 13.20 25.32 13.31
N ALA A 36 13.64 24.75 12.19
CA ALA A 36 12.77 24.17 11.18
C ALA A 36 11.93 23.01 11.74
N VAL A 37 12.57 22.12 12.52
CA VAL A 37 11.88 20.99 13.17
C VAL A 37 10.81 21.48 14.15
N ILE A 38 11.12 22.43 15.02
CA ILE A 38 10.15 22.99 15.97
C ILE A 38 8.98 23.67 15.24
N LYS A 39 9.27 24.36 14.16
CA LYS A 39 8.27 25.13 13.41
C LYS A 39 7.32 24.22 12.60
N ASP A 40 7.86 23.24 11.87
CA ASP A 40 7.11 22.57 10.82
C ASP A 40 7.09 21.01 10.95
N PHE A 41 7.81 20.42 11.91
CA PHE A 41 7.96 18.96 12.01
C PHE A 41 7.61 18.38 13.39
N ILE A 42 6.93 19.17 14.21
CA ILE A 42 6.34 18.73 15.48
C ILE A 42 4.87 19.10 15.46
N TYR A 43 4.01 18.14 15.76
CA TYR A 43 2.59 18.46 15.90
C TYR A 43 1.89 17.59 16.96
N PHE A 44 0.72 18.07 17.34
CA PHE A 44 -0.19 17.39 18.25
C PHE A 44 -1.49 17.14 17.46
N PRO A 45 -1.94 15.88 17.29
CA PRO A 45 -3.21 15.59 16.64
C PRO A 45 -4.39 16.26 17.36
N ASP A 46 -5.31 16.84 16.58
CA ASP A 46 -6.45 17.61 17.12
C ASP A 46 -7.43 16.75 17.93
N ASN A 47 -7.56 15.46 17.60
CA ASN A 47 -8.57 14.54 18.16
C ASN A 47 -7.92 13.39 18.96
N SER A 48 -6.82 13.62 19.63
CA SER A 48 -6.16 12.61 20.45
C SER A 48 -6.71 12.62 21.88
N ASP A 49 -7.28 11.50 22.33
CA ASP A 49 -7.67 11.28 23.74
C ASP A 49 -6.46 11.29 24.70
N LYS A 50 -5.25 11.27 24.15
CA LYS A 50 -3.98 11.35 24.86
C LYS A 50 -3.17 12.48 24.24
N GLU A 51 -2.45 13.22 25.06
CA GLU A 51 -1.48 14.22 24.59
C GLU A 51 -0.33 13.53 23.83
N LEU A 52 -0.55 13.27 22.55
CA LEU A 52 0.46 12.69 21.66
C LEU A 52 1.27 13.82 21.02
N LYS A 53 2.58 13.81 21.25
CA LYS A 53 3.53 14.65 20.52
C LYS A 53 4.18 13.81 19.41
N ILE A 54 4.01 14.23 18.18
CA ILE A 54 4.61 13.60 17.01
C ILE A 54 5.75 14.48 16.52
N VAL A 55 6.94 13.89 16.40
CA VAL A 55 8.16 14.55 15.90
C VAL A 55 8.67 13.74 14.70
N CYS A 56 9.12 14.43 13.66
CA CYS A 56 9.69 13.75 12.49
C CYS A 56 10.93 12.91 12.83
N ARG A 57 11.13 11.89 12.03
CA ARG A 57 12.42 11.18 11.93
C ARG A 57 13.29 11.85 10.85
N TYR A 58 14.62 11.60 10.88
CA TYR A 58 15.54 12.20 9.92
C TYR A 58 15.14 11.95 8.44
N PRO A 59 14.67 10.74 8.03
CA PRO A 59 14.27 10.55 6.64
C PRO A 59 13.06 11.41 6.23
N GLN A 60 12.10 11.59 7.14
CA GLN A 60 10.93 12.41 6.90
C GLN A 60 11.30 13.89 6.77
N PHE A 61 12.25 14.35 7.60
CA PHE A 61 12.76 15.72 7.53
C PHE A 61 13.43 15.99 6.18
N PHE A 62 14.38 15.13 5.79
CA PHE A 62 15.11 15.31 4.53
C PHE A 62 14.18 15.20 3.32
N ALA A 63 13.34 14.18 3.28
CA ALA A 63 12.39 13.99 2.18
C ALA A 63 11.45 15.19 2.00
N ALA A 64 10.80 15.64 3.08
CA ALA A 64 9.88 16.78 2.99
C ALA A 64 10.59 18.08 2.59
N THR A 65 11.81 18.32 3.11
CA THR A 65 12.59 19.52 2.78
C THR A 65 13.04 19.51 1.32
N LYS A 66 13.59 18.40 0.84
CA LYS A 66 14.03 18.26 -0.54
C LYS A 66 12.86 18.36 -1.54
N LEU A 67 11.73 17.69 -1.24
CA LEU A 67 10.53 17.79 -2.07
C LEU A 67 10.00 19.23 -2.10
N PHE A 68 9.97 19.91 -0.96
CA PHE A 68 9.53 21.30 -0.90
C PHE A 68 10.38 22.20 -1.80
N ASP A 69 11.69 22.04 -1.80
CA ASP A 69 12.58 22.81 -2.66
C ASP A 69 12.47 22.40 -4.14
N ASN A 70 12.29 21.10 -4.42
CA ASN A 70 12.10 20.61 -5.79
C ASN A 70 10.77 21.09 -6.39
N ILE A 71 9.70 21.13 -5.61
CA ILE A 71 8.40 21.68 -6.05
C ILE A 71 8.55 23.15 -6.46
N LYS A 72 9.31 23.96 -5.73
CA LYS A 72 9.57 25.36 -6.10
C LYS A 72 10.22 25.50 -7.48
N LEU A 73 11.16 24.60 -7.80
CA LEU A 73 11.90 24.63 -9.07
C LEU A 73 11.03 24.18 -10.25
N HIS A 74 10.09 23.29 -10.00
CA HIS A 74 9.29 22.63 -11.04
C HIS A 74 7.84 23.13 -11.13
N MET A 75 7.46 24.08 -10.29
CA MET A 75 6.10 24.64 -10.29
C MET A 75 5.84 25.44 -11.57
N ARG A 76 4.66 25.24 -12.16
CA ARG A 76 4.21 26.02 -13.31
C ARG A 76 3.88 27.49 -12.92
N PRO A 77 3.99 28.46 -13.81
CA PRO A 77 4.27 28.32 -15.26
C PRO A 77 5.76 28.14 -15.62
N ASP A 78 6.68 28.46 -14.71
CA ASP A 78 8.12 28.49 -14.99
C ASP A 78 8.75 27.09 -15.08
N GLY A 79 8.19 26.11 -14.34
CA GLY A 79 8.62 24.72 -14.32
C GLY A 79 7.75 23.81 -15.19
N ASP A 80 8.11 22.52 -15.22
CA ASP A 80 7.45 21.47 -16.02
C ASP A 80 6.26 20.81 -15.30
N GLY A 81 6.01 21.15 -14.04
CA GLY A 81 4.96 20.56 -13.19
C GLY A 81 5.34 19.20 -12.58
N LYS A 82 6.59 18.73 -12.71
CA LYS A 82 7.07 17.46 -12.16
C LYS A 82 7.77 17.70 -10.82
N GLY A 83 7.01 17.75 -9.75
CA GLY A 83 7.47 18.08 -8.39
C GLY A 83 8.39 17.05 -7.74
N GLY A 84 8.59 15.89 -8.38
CA GLY A 84 9.53 14.85 -7.96
C GLY A 84 8.88 13.64 -7.31
N THR A 85 9.68 12.57 -7.18
CA THR A 85 9.27 11.30 -6.59
C THR A 85 10.02 11.05 -5.28
N TYR A 86 9.31 10.66 -4.23
CA TYR A 86 9.88 10.12 -2.99
C TYR A 86 9.73 8.61 -2.96
N PHE A 87 10.87 7.93 -2.87
CA PHE A 87 10.92 6.49 -2.64
C PHE A 87 11.02 6.22 -1.14
N GLY A 88 9.95 5.73 -0.54
CA GLY A 88 9.90 5.40 0.89
C GLY A 88 9.47 3.97 1.14
N ALA A 89 10.31 3.18 1.79
CA ALA A 89 9.99 1.81 2.20
C ALA A 89 8.64 1.73 2.92
N THR A 90 7.93 0.61 2.77
CA THR A 90 6.67 0.38 3.48
C THR A 90 6.89 0.47 4.99
N GLY A 91 5.97 1.12 5.71
CA GLY A 91 6.09 1.35 7.15
C GLY A 91 7.02 2.52 7.55
N CYS A 92 7.72 3.17 6.61
CA CYS A 92 8.62 4.29 6.92
C CYS A 92 7.89 5.57 7.37
N GLY A 93 6.55 5.62 7.27
CA GLY A 93 5.76 6.77 7.64
C GLY A 93 5.61 7.81 6.53
N LYS A 94 5.42 7.37 5.28
CA LYS A 94 5.11 8.23 4.12
C LYS A 94 4.00 9.23 4.41
N SER A 95 2.92 8.79 5.05
CA SER A 95 1.79 9.66 5.42
C SER A 95 2.18 10.85 6.29
N TYR A 96 3.11 10.65 7.23
CA TYR A 96 3.66 11.76 8.04
C TYR A 96 4.55 12.67 7.19
N THR A 97 5.34 12.12 6.28
CA THR A 97 6.13 12.94 5.35
C THR A 97 5.24 13.83 4.48
N MET A 98 4.13 13.28 3.95
CA MET A 98 3.12 14.06 3.22
C MET A 98 2.52 15.16 4.09
N LEU A 99 2.19 14.85 5.34
CA LEU A 99 1.62 15.83 6.28
C LEU A 99 2.61 16.97 6.58
N PHE A 100 3.88 16.66 6.83
CA PHE A 100 4.93 17.66 7.04
C PHE A 100 5.14 18.53 5.80
N LEU A 101 5.19 17.91 4.62
CA LEU A 101 5.28 18.63 3.34
C LEU A 101 4.07 19.54 3.13
N THR A 102 2.86 19.05 3.37
CA THR A 102 1.62 19.83 3.28
C THR A 102 1.67 21.05 4.20
N ARG A 103 2.12 20.88 5.46
CA ARG A 103 2.33 21.98 6.40
C ARG A 103 3.28 23.04 5.85
N MET A 104 4.43 22.61 5.32
CA MET A 104 5.45 23.52 4.77
C MET A 104 4.90 24.30 3.58
N LEU A 105 4.19 23.64 2.67
CA LEU A 105 3.57 24.25 1.49
C LEU A 105 2.52 25.28 1.88
N MET A 106 1.59 24.93 2.77
CA MET A 106 0.50 25.79 3.22
C MET A 106 0.98 27.02 3.97
N LYS A 107 2.09 26.94 4.72
CA LYS A 107 2.65 28.05 5.51
C LYS A 107 3.68 28.90 4.74
N SER A 108 4.05 28.47 3.56
CA SER A 108 5.04 29.17 2.74
C SER A 108 4.39 30.34 1.97
N LYS A 109 4.94 31.53 2.16
CA LYS A 109 4.53 32.71 1.37
C LYS A 109 4.80 32.53 -0.14
N TYR A 110 5.78 31.70 -0.51
CA TYR A 110 6.11 31.44 -1.89
C TYR A 110 4.94 30.84 -2.69
N PHE A 111 4.22 29.90 -2.08
CA PHE A 111 3.11 29.19 -2.73
C PHE A 111 1.78 29.95 -2.66
N SER A 112 1.68 31.05 -1.92
CA SER A 112 0.50 31.92 -1.88
C SER A 112 -0.81 31.17 -1.62
N SER A 113 -0.87 30.41 -0.53
CA SER A 113 -2.02 29.56 -0.16
C SER A 113 -2.39 28.55 -1.27
N PRO A 114 -1.55 27.55 -1.53
CA PRO A 114 -1.80 26.57 -2.60
C PRO A 114 -3.04 25.72 -2.27
N THR A 115 -3.68 25.20 -3.29
CA THR A 115 -4.64 24.10 -3.14
C THR A 115 -3.89 22.78 -3.23
N ILE A 116 -4.04 21.92 -2.24
CA ILE A 116 -3.33 20.63 -2.18
C ILE A 116 -4.34 19.48 -2.34
N LEU A 117 -4.08 18.59 -3.30
CA LEU A 117 -4.82 17.35 -3.47
C LEU A 117 -3.94 16.18 -3.05
N ILE A 118 -4.41 15.43 -2.05
CA ILE A 118 -3.81 14.15 -1.65
C ILE A 118 -4.59 13.06 -2.37
N ILE A 119 -3.93 12.30 -3.23
CA ILE A 119 -4.54 11.31 -4.11
C ILE A 119 -4.08 9.92 -3.71
N THR A 120 -5.03 9.04 -3.40
CA THR A 120 -4.79 7.64 -3.05
C THR A 120 -5.33 6.69 -4.12
N ASP A 121 -4.83 5.46 -4.15
CA ASP A 121 -5.31 4.42 -5.06
C ASP A 121 -6.46 3.59 -4.46
N ARG A 122 -6.55 3.50 -3.13
CA ARG A 122 -7.50 2.62 -2.42
C ARG A 122 -8.40 3.37 -1.44
N THR A 123 -9.67 3.02 -1.44
CA THR A 123 -10.67 3.57 -0.51
C THR A 123 -10.38 3.22 0.96
N ASP A 124 -9.79 2.06 1.25
CA ASP A 124 -9.49 1.65 2.63
C ASP A 124 -8.28 2.42 3.21
N LEU A 125 -7.29 2.76 2.38
CA LEU A 125 -6.15 3.63 2.76
C LEU A 125 -6.58 5.09 2.85
N ASP A 126 -7.58 5.50 2.06
CA ASP A 126 -8.19 6.82 2.11
C ASP A 126 -8.75 7.10 3.52
N ASP A 127 -9.43 6.15 4.14
CA ASP A 127 -9.99 6.29 5.50
C ASP A 127 -8.91 6.58 6.55
N GLN A 128 -7.74 5.93 6.51
CA GLN A 128 -6.65 6.14 7.47
C GLN A 128 -5.95 7.49 7.25
N LEU A 129 -5.59 7.78 6.00
CA LEU A 129 -4.91 9.01 5.63
C LEU A 129 -5.83 10.22 5.85
N SER A 130 -7.12 10.09 5.49
CA SER A 130 -8.13 11.12 5.72
C SER A 130 -8.30 11.44 7.19
N LYS A 131 -8.41 10.44 8.07
CA LYS A 131 -8.48 10.66 9.52
C LYS A 131 -7.26 11.39 10.05
N GLN A 132 -6.06 11.05 9.56
CA GLN A 132 -4.82 11.70 9.97
C GLN A 132 -4.81 13.17 9.55
N PHE A 133 -5.16 13.49 8.30
CA PHE A 133 -5.14 14.87 7.80
C PHE A 133 -6.27 15.69 8.39
N VAL A 134 -7.49 15.19 8.45
CA VAL A 134 -8.63 15.87 9.07
C VAL A 134 -8.38 16.14 10.55
N GLY A 135 -7.73 15.20 11.27
CA GLY A 135 -7.30 15.38 12.66
C GLY A 135 -6.05 16.25 12.83
N SER A 136 -5.60 16.96 11.80
CA SER A 136 -4.39 17.80 11.81
C SER A 136 -4.63 19.22 11.24
N LYS A 137 -5.88 19.67 11.18
CA LYS A 137 -6.26 20.97 10.60
C LYS A 137 -5.49 22.13 11.20
N LYS A 138 -5.44 22.23 12.53
CA LYS A 138 -4.70 23.29 13.24
C LYS A 138 -3.21 23.27 12.91
N TYR A 139 -2.64 22.09 12.81
CA TYR A 139 -1.24 21.93 12.44
C TYR A 139 -1.00 22.36 10.98
N ILE A 140 -1.78 21.88 10.04
CA ILE A 140 -1.72 22.30 8.62
C ILE A 140 -1.93 23.81 8.52
N GLY A 141 -2.84 24.33 9.31
CA GLY A 141 -3.19 25.75 9.37
C GLY A 141 -4.14 26.18 8.28
N ASP A 142 -5.03 25.25 7.89
CA ASP A 142 -6.17 25.48 7.02
C ASP A 142 -7.38 24.74 7.58
N GLU A 143 -8.51 25.43 7.70
CA GLU A 143 -9.77 24.84 8.19
C GLU A 143 -10.41 23.94 7.12
N THR A 144 -10.09 24.16 5.85
CA THR A 144 -10.58 23.37 4.73
C THR A 144 -9.67 22.17 4.51
N VAL A 145 -9.80 21.16 5.35
CA VAL A 145 -9.20 19.83 5.14
C VAL A 145 -10.35 18.85 5.02
N VAL A 146 -10.63 18.38 3.79
CA VAL A 146 -11.87 17.65 3.45
C VAL A 146 -11.55 16.36 2.69
N SER A 147 -12.17 15.26 3.13
CA SER A 147 -12.22 14.03 2.34
C SER A 147 -13.35 14.13 1.32
N ILE A 148 -13.02 13.92 0.07
CA ILE A 148 -13.96 14.00 -1.05
C ILE A 148 -14.61 12.64 -1.26
N GLU A 149 -15.92 12.57 -1.10
CA GLU A 149 -16.69 11.32 -1.21
C GLU A 149 -17.15 11.01 -2.64
N SER A 150 -17.43 12.05 -3.43
CA SER A 150 -17.95 11.89 -4.79
C SER A 150 -17.26 12.80 -5.82
N ARG A 151 -17.50 12.52 -7.12
CA ARG A 151 -17.00 13.34 -8.24
C ARG A 151 -17.64 14.71 -8.26
N GLU A 152 -18.93 14.77 -7.97
CA GLU A 152 -19.70 16.00 -7.88
C GLU A 152 -19.10 16.93 -6.81
N LYS A 153 -18.78 16.34 -5.64
CA LYS A 153 -18.14 17.07 -4.55
C LYS A 153 -16.74 17.57 -4.93
N LEU A 154 -15.95 16.75 -5.66
CA LEU A 154 -14.64 17.18 -6.18
C LEU A 154 -14.78 18.41 -7.09
N ARG A 155 -15.78 18.40 -7.97
CA ARG A 155 -16.06 19.52 -8.85
C ARG A 155 -16.49 20.78 -8.07
N GLU A 156 -17.44 20.65 -7.15
CA GLU A 156 -17.90 21.75 -6.30
C GLU A 156 -16.79 22.43 -5.52
N GLU A 157 -15.86 21.65 -4.97
CA GLU A 157 -14.77 22.16 -4.13
C GLU A 157 -13.64 22.81 -4.93
N LEU A 158 -13.40 22.39 -6.17
CA LEU A 158 -12.29 22.88 -6.99
C LEU A 158 -12.71 23.93 -8.02
N GLN A 159 -13.90 23.82 -8.62
CA GLN A 159 -14.39 24.83 -9.56
C GLN A 159 -14.64 26.16 -8.87
N GLY A 160 -14.04 27.21 -9.41
CA GLY A 160 -14.17 28.57 -8.87
C GLY A 160 -13.40 28.83 -7.57
N ARG A 161 -12.63 27.86 -7.08
CA ARG A 161 -11.78 28.06 -5.92
C ARG A 161 -10.56 28.89 -6.29
N GLU A 162 -10.32 29.96 -5.54
CA GLU A 162 -9.22 30.88 -5.82
C GLU A 162 -7.93 30.54 -5.06
N SER A 163 -8.02 30.00 -3.84
CA SER A 163 -6.86 29.69 -2.98
C SER A 163 -7.17 28.71 -1.86
N GLY A 164 -6.11 28.13 -1.29
CA GLY A 164 -6.13 27.29 -0.09
C GLY A 164 -6.88 25.97 -0.26
N GLY A 165 -7.00 25.24 0.85
CA GLY A 165 -7.69 23.96 0.96
C GLY A 165 -6.80 22.75 0.72
N VAL A 166 -7.05 21.71 1.51
CA VAL A 166 -6.43 20.40 1.40
C VAL A 166 -7.52 19.37 1.19
N TYR A 167 -7.47 18.67 0.07
CA TYR A 167 -8.50 17.74 -0.34
C TYR A 167 -7.92 16.33 -0.48
N LEU A 168 -8.54 15.36 0.18
CA LEU A 168 -8.19 13.96 0.06
C LEU A 168 -9.18 13.29 -0.88
N THR A 169 -8.67 12.54 -1.84
CA THR A 169 -9.50 11.90 -2.86
C THR A 169 -8.85 10.64 -3.39
N THR A 170 -9.62 9.80 -4.07
CA THR A 170 -9.09 8.63 -4.77
C THR A 170 -8.96 8.90 -6.26
N ILE A 171 -7.96 8.28 -6.90
CA ILE A 171 -7.69 8.47 -8.33
C ILE A 171 -8.90 8.07 -9.21
N GLN A 172 -9.72 7.11 -8.76
CA GLN A 172 -10.90 6.63 -9.47
C GLN A 172 -12.01 7.68 -9.63
N LYS A 173 -11.90 8.80 -8.92
CA LYS A 173 -12.85 9.93 -9.09
C LYS A 173 -12.53 10.78 -10.32
N PHE A 174 -11.32 10.66 -10.90
CA PHE A 174 -10.94 11.31 -12.15
C PHE A 174 -11.31 10.42 -13.33
N THR A 175 -12.29 10.85 -14.11
CA THR A 175 -12.86 10.10 -15.25
C THR A 175 -13.10 11.03 -16.43
N GLU A 176 -13.46 10.45 -17.57
CA GLU A 176 -13.73 11.17 -18.82
C GLU A 176 -14.77 12.30 -18.69
N ASP A 177 -15.72 12.14 -17.78
CA ASP A 177 -16.77 13.14 -17.52
C ASP A 177 -16.26 14.37 -16.75
N LEU A 178 -15.07 14.29 -16.15
CA LEU A 178 -14.46 15.43 -15.47
C LEU A 178 -13.78 16.33 -16.52
N GLN A 179 -14.45 17.43 -16.81
CA GLN A 179 -13.86 18.52 -17.55
C GLN A 179 -12.78 19.24 -16.70
N LEU A 180 -12.17 20.27 -17.28
CA LEU A 180 -11.25 21.16 -16.56
C LEU A 180 -11.82 21.59 -15.20
N LEU A 181 -11.13 21.21 -14.12
CA LEU A 181 -11.49 21.61 -12.75
C LEU A 181 -10.93 23.00 -12.41
N THR A 182 -9.67 23.23 -12.78
CA THR A 182 -9.01 24.52 -12.65
C THR A 182 -7.76 24.57 -13.52
N ASP A 183 -7.44 25.75 -14.03
CA ASP A 183 -6.21 26.05 -14.77
C ASP A 183 -5.13 26.73 -13.91
N ARG A 184 -5.38 26.84 -12.63
CA ARG A 184 -4.45 27.48 -11.67
C ARG A 184 -3.12 26.74 -11.61
N THR A 185 -2.03 27.49 -11.46
CA THR A 185 -0.66 26.96 -11.30
C THR A 185 -0.28 26.65 -9.86
N ASN A 186 -0.95 27.24 -8.86
CA ASN A 186 -0.69 26.95 -7.45
C ASN A 186 -1.56 25.80 -6.89
N VAL A 187 -1.70 24.75 -7.69
CA VAL A 187 -2.32 23.48 -7.31
C VAL A 187 -1.24 22.41 -7.23
N ILE A 188 -1.17 21.69 -6.13
CA ILE A 188 -0.15 20.67 -5.89
C ILE A 188 -0.85 19.34 -5.63
N CYS A 189 -0.59 18.35 -6.48
CA CYS A 189 -1.13 17.00 -6.34
C CYS A 189 -0.06 16.09 -5.72
N ILE A 190 -0.34 15.54 -4.56
CA ILE A 190 0.52 14.59 -3.85
C ILE A 190 -0.12 13.21 -3.94
N SER A 191 0.50 12.31 -4.66
CA SER A 191 -0.02 10.98 -4.98
C SER A 191 0.64 9.90 -4.11
N ASP A 192 -0.16 9.17 -3.33
CA ASP A 192 0.30 7.99 -2.60
C ASP A 192 0.23 6.74 -3.48
N GLU A 193 1.15 5.80 -3.29
CA GLU A 193 1.37 4.60 -4.11
C GLU A 193 1.36 4.92 -5.62
N ALA A 194 2.09 5.98 -5.99
CA ALA A 194 2.08 6.60 -7.31
C ALA A 194 2.39 5.64 -8.49
N HIS A 195 3.06 4.51 -8.22
CA HIS A 195 3.40 3.49 -9.22
C HIS A 195 2.20 2.66 -9.74
N ARG A 196 1.03 2.76 -9.09
CA ARG A 196 -0.14 1.95 -9.45
C ARG A 196 -0.94 2.54 -10.61
N SER A 197 -2.12 3.06 -10.33
CA SER A 197 -3.06 3.58 -11.33
C SER A 197 -2.75 4.98 -11.86
N GLN A 198 -1.69 5.63 -11.36
CA GLN A 198 -1.40 7.04 -11.58
C GLN A 198 -0.29 7.30 -12.63
N ILE A 199 0.22 6.26 -13.28
CA ILE A 199 1.30 6.35 -14.28
C ILE A 199 0.85 6.08 -15.72
N ASN A 200 -0.35 5.56 -15.95
CA ASN A 200 -0.83 5.23 -17.29
C ASN A 200 -1.46 6.44 -17.96
N LEU A 201 -0.67 7.13 -18.78
CA LEU A 201 -1.11 8.21 -19.68
C LEU A 201 -1.56 7.67 -21.05
N ASP A 202 -1.23 6.42 -21.36
CA ASP A 202 -1.46 5.81 -22.66
C ASP A 202 -2.91 5.37 -22.88
N GLN A 203 -3.30 5.36 -24.13
CA GLN A 203 -4.60 4.93 -24.60
C GLN A 203 -4.70 3.41 -24.55
N LYS A 204 -5.67 2.87 -23.80
CA LYS A 204 -6.06 1.47 -23.87
C LYS A 204 -7.22 1.30 -24.82
N VAL A 205 -7.06 0.40 -25.80
CA VAL A 205 -8.13 0.01 -26.72
C VAL A 205 -8.83 -1.21 -26.16
N LYS A 206 -10.12 -1.10 -25.88
CA LYS A 206 -10.97 -2.22 -25.48
C LYS A 206 -11.91 -2.54 -26.63
N ILE A 207 -11.81 -3.75 -27.16
CA ILE A 207 -12.76 -4.26 -28.15
C ILE A 207 -13.94 -4.86 -27.40
N THR A 208 -15.12 -4.27 -27.59
CA THR A 208 -16.39 -4.80 -27.04
C THR A 208 -17.25 -5.29 -28.18
N GLU A 209 -18.27 -6.10 -27.90
CA GLU A 209 -19.24 -6.56 -28.90
C GLU A 209 -19.97 -5.41 -29.64
N SER A 210 -19.97 -4.21 -29.07
CA SER A 210 -20.55 -2.99 -29.63
C SER A 210 -19.57 -2.08 -30.37
N GLY A 211 -18.28 -2.48 -30.50
CA GLY A 211 -17.23 -1.73 -31.22
C GLY A 211 -15.98 -1.44 -30.40
N VAL A 212 -15.05 -0.69 -30.98
CA VAL A 212 -13.79 -0.31 -30.36
C VAL A 212 -14.02 0.87 -29.40
N GLN A 213 -13.89 0.62 -28.10
CA GLN A 213 -13.86 1.68 -27.08
C GLN A 213 -12.40 2.04 -26.74
N LYS A 214 -12.07 3.31 -26.88
CA LYS A 214 -10.79 3.88 -26.45
C LYS A 214 -10.96 4.39 -25.02
N THR A 215 -10.24 3.80 -24.07
CA THR A 215 -10.22 4.25 -22.68
C THR A 215 -8.81 4.70 -22.30
N TYR A 216 -8.72 5.81 -21.59
CA TYR A 216 -7.46 6.28 -21.01
C TYR A 216 -7.35 5.83 -19.54
N GLY A 217 -6.16 5.83 -18.98
CA GLY A 217 -5.94 5.63 -17.57
C GLY A 217 -6.43 6.83 -16.74
N PHE A 218 -6.71 6.64 -15.47
CA PHE A 218 -7.11 7.72 -14.54
C PHE A 218 -6.08 8.86 -14.47
N ALA A 219 -4.80 8.53 -14.66
CA ALA A 219 -3.73 9.54 -14.70
C ALA A 219 -3.94 10.58 -15.80
N LYS A 220 -4.38 10.15 -16.99
CA LYS A 220 -4.68 11.04 -18.10
C LYS A 220 -5.81 12.01 -17.73
N TYR A 221 -6.91 11.52 -17.18
CA TYR A 221 -8.03 12.36 -16.77
C TYR A 221 -7.69 13.32 -15.64
N LEU A 222 -6.82 12.91 -14.71
CA LEU A 222 -6.27 13.78 -13.67
C LEU A 222 -5.50 14.94 -14.29
N HIS A 223 -4.59 14.66 -15.23
CA HIS A 223 -3.79 15.69 -15.90
C HIS A 223 -4.63 16.60 -16.78
N ASP A 224 -5.64 16.07 -17.47
CA ASP A 224 -6.56 16.88 -18.29
C ASP A 224 -7.43 17.81 -17.43
N SER A 225 -7.79 17.37 -16.22
CA SER A 225 -8.60 18.15 -15.27
C SER A 225 -7.81 19.24 -14.54
N LEU A 226 -6.49 19.07 -14.41
CA LEU A 226 -5.58 19.95 -13.66
C LEU A 226 -4.28 20.19 -14.44
N PRO A 227 -4.33 20.76 -15.64
CA PRO A 227 -3.19 20.80 -16.58
C PRO A 227 -1.99 21.60 -16.09
N ASN A 228 -2.20 22.55 -15.18
CA ASN A 228 -1.16 23.43 -14.66
C ASN A 228 -0.74 23.06 -13.22
N ALA A 229 -1.24 21.95 -12.68
CA ALA A 229 -0.84 21.47 -11.34
C ALA A 229 0.60 20.96 -11.33
N THR A 230 1.20 20.96 -10.14
CA THR A 230 2.49 20.30 -9.88
C THR A 230 2.26 18.95 -9.22
N TYR A 231 2.84 17.89 -9.76
CA TYR A 231 2.61 16.52 -9.36
C TYR A 231 3.80 15.95 -8.58
N VAL A 232 3.52 15.36 -7.43
CA VAL A 232 4.52 14.75 -6.53
C VAL A 232 4.11 13.32 -6.27
N GLY A 233 5.02 12.36 -6.48
CA GLY A 233 4.79 10.94 -6.28
C GLY A 233 5.41 10.42 -4.98
N PHE A 234 4.62 9.69 -4.18
CA PHE A 234 5.10 8.89 -3.05
C PHE A 234 4.91 7.42 -3.39
N THR A 235 5.95 6.61 -3.26
CA THR A 235 5.89 5.19 -3.61
C THR A 235 6.84 4.35 -2.77
N GLY A 236 6.45 3.08 -2.54
CA GLY A 236 7.35 2.04 -2.01
C GLY A 236 8.14 1.32 -3.11
N THR A 237 7.77 1.50 -4.37
CA THR A 237 8.35 0.81 -5.55
C THR A 237 8.36 1.76 -6.75
N PRO A 238 9.41 2.60 -6.89
CA PRO A 238 9.50 3.47 -8.06
C PRO A 238 9.71 2.64 -9.33
N VAL A 239 8.94 2.96 -10.36
CA VAL A 239 9.05 2.40 -11.71
C VAL A 239 9.27 3.51 -12.71
N ASP A 240 9.76 3.19 -13.91
CA ASP A 240 10.07 4.19 -14.94
C ASP A 240 8.89 5.12 -15.22
N GLY A 241 7.67 4.59 -15.33
CA GLY A 241 6.46 5.39 -15.50
C GLY A 241 6.18 6.36 -14.36
N THR A 242 6.59 6.05 -13.12
CA THR A 242 6.47 6.99 -11.99
C THR A 242 7.38 8.21 -12.21
N ILE A 243 8.62 7.97 -12.64
CA ILE A 243 9.59 9.04 -12.92
C ILE A 243 9.13 9.90 -14.10
N GLU A 244 8.54 9.29 -15.10
CA GLU A 244 8.03 10.00 -16.27
C GLU A 244 6.90 10.98 -15.91
N VAL A 245 6.00 10.59 -15.03
CA VAL A 245 4.84 11.40 -14.62
C VAL A 245 5.20 12.44 -13.56
N PHE A 246 5.90 12.02 -12.51
CA PHE A 246 6.14 12.85 -11.32
C PHE A 246 7.50 13.52 -11.28
N GLY A 247 8.44 13.12 -12.13
CA GLY A 247 9.83 13.55 -12.11
C GLY A 247 10.75 12.60 -11.35
N GLY A 248 12.06 12.88 -11.41
CA GLY A 248 13.10 12.05 -10.81
C GLY A 248 12.93 11.80 -9.32
N VAL A 249 13.64 10.79 -8.81
CA VAL A 249 13.70 10.50 -7.37
C VAL A 249 14.45 11.63 -6.67
N VAL A 250 13.74 12.39 -5.84
CA VAL A 250 14.27 13.54 -5.09
C VAL A 250 14.95 13.07 -3.79
N ASP A 251 14.35 12.10 -3.14
CA ASP A 251 14.91 11.46 -1.94
C ASP A 251 14.44 10.02 -1.83
N ALA A 252 15.25 9.18 -1.17
CA ALA A 252 14.94 7.77 -0.99
C ALA A 252 15.23 7.33 0.45
N TYR A 253 14.33 6.54 1.01
CA TYR A 253 14.52 5.78 2.23
C TYR A 253 14.25 4.32 1.94
N THR A 254 15.31 3.58 1.72
CA THR A 254 15.27 2.21 1.20
C THR A 254 14.86 1.19 2.27
N MET A 255 14.46 -0.01 1.82
CA MET A 255 14.16 -1.13 2.72
C MET A 255 15.38 -1.50 3.59
N THR A 256 16.59 -1.43 3.02
CA THR A 256 17.84 -1.69 3.76
C THR A 256 18.06 -0.70 4.91
N GLU A 257 17.81 0.59 4.67
CA GLU A 257 17.85 1.64 5.70
C GLU A 257 16.78 1.42 6.76
N ALA A 258 15.56 1.09 6.34
CA ALA A 258 14.44 0.84 7.24
C ALA A 258 14.67 -0.37 8.16
N VAL A 259 15.29 -1.44 7.66
CA VAL A 259 15.70 -2.60 8.47
C VAL A 259 16.76 -2.22 9.47
N LYS A 260 17.81 -1.48 9.06
CA LYS A 260 18.87 -1.00 9.97
C LYS A 260 18.34 -0.08 11.07
N ASP A 261 17.35 0.73 10.75
CA ASP A 261 16.68 1.61 11.71
C ASP A 261 15.68 0.87 12.61
N GLY A 262 15.46 -0.42 12.40
CA GLY A 262 14.48 -1.21 13.16
C GLY A 262 13.03 -0.80 12.89
N ILE A 263 12.76 -0.18 11.74
CA ILE A 263 11.42 0.24 11.30
C ILE A 263 10.67 -0.92 10.65
N THR A 264 11.40 -1.76 9.94
CA THR A 264 10.87 -2.97 9.31
C THR A 264 11.79 -4.16 9.61
N VAL A 265 11.31 -5.36 9.35
CA VAL A 265 12.03 -6.60 9.62
C VAL A 265 12.73 -7.11 8.37
N ASN A 266 13.81 -7.89 8.56
CA ASN A 266 14.41 -8.64 7.47
C ASN A 266 13.43 -9.66 6.92
N LEU A 267 13.32 -9.74 5.59
CA LEU A 267 12.63 -10.81 4.91
C LEU A 267 13.59 -11.97 4.64
N VAL A 268 13.19 -13.16 5.05
CA VAL A 268 13.90 -14.40 4.75
C VAL A 268 13.04 -15.17 3.74
N TYR A 269 13.64 -15.47 2.58
CA TYR A 269 13.00 -16.26 1.55
C TYR A 269 13.35 -17.73 1.71
N ASP A 270 12.32 -18.57 1.77
CA ASP A 270 12.44 -20.03 1.69
C ASP A 270 11.73 -20.52 0.43
N GLY A 271 12.50 -20.88 -0.57
CA GLY A 271 12.00 -21.43 -1.84
C GLY A 271 11.56 -22.88 -1.65
N ARG A 272 10.28 -23.10 -1.44
CA ARG A 272 9.68 -24.43 -1.25
C ARG A 272 9.15 -24.94 -2.59
N ALA A 273 9.93 -25.77 -3.26
CA ALA A 273 9.39 -26.55 -4.37
C ALA A 273 8.50 -27.65 -3.77
N ALA A 274 7.18 -27.50 -3.90
CA ALA A 274 6.30 -28.64 -3.70
C ALA A 274 6.84 -29.76 -4.62
N LYS A 275 7.29 -30.86 -4.05
CA LYS A 275 7.76 -32.03 -4.82
C LYS A 275 6.56 -32.72 -5.46
N VAL A 276 5.86 -31.97 -6.28
CA VAL A 276 4.90 -32.54 -7.21
C VAL A 276 5.74 -33.09 -8.35
N MET A 277 5.63 -34.36 -8.64
CA MET A 277 6.05 -34.92 -9.93
C MET A 277 5.11 -34.31 -10.99
N LEU A 278 5.27 -33.03 -11.26
CA LEU A 278 4.74 -32.45 -12.48
C LEU A 278 5.38 -33.23 -13.62
N ASN A 279 4.57 -33.78 -14.50
CA ASN A 279 5.03 -34.36 -15.74
C ASN A 279 6.03 -33.37 -16.38
N GLN A 280 7.19 -33.86 -16.81
CA GLN A 280 8.27 -33.01 -17.39
C GLN A 280 7.76 -32.04 -18.46
N ASP A 281 6.68 -32.40 -19.14
CA ASP A 281 6.02 -31.57 -20.15
C ASP A 281 5.31 -30.34 -19.49
N LYS A 282 4.76 -30.48 -18.30
CA LYS A 282 4.14 -29.36 -17.59
C LYS A 282 5.20 -28.39 -17.03
N VAL A 283 6.33 -28.89 -16.53
CA VAL A 283 7.47 -28.07 -16.08
C VAL A 283 8.02 -27.25 -17.25
N ARG A 284 8.24 -27.89 -18.41
CA ARG A 284 8.72 -27.20 -19.62
C ARG A 284 7.74 -26.10 -20.08
N GLN A 285 6.44 -26.33 -20.03
CA GLN A 285 5.42 -25.35 -20.39
C GLN A 285 5.42 -24.13 -19.44
N ILE A 286 5.75 -24.32 -18.15
CA ILE A 286 5.91 -23.25 -17.17
C ILE A 286 7.17 -22.43 -17.49
N GLU A 287 8.29 -23.10 -17.76
CA GLU A 287 9.56 -22.45 -18.11
C GLU A 287 9.45 -21.66 -19.43
N GLU A 288 8.81 -22.24 -20.45
CA GLU A 288 8.52 -21.58 -21.72
C GLU A 288 7.63 -20.35 -21.54
N TYR A 289 6.62 -20.41 -20.65
CA TYR A 289 5.76 -19.28 -20.33
C TYR A 289 6.52 -18.14 -19.65
N TYR A 290 7.37 -18.43 -18.66
CA TYR A 290 8.18 -17.40 -18.01
C TYR A 290 9.20 -16.77 -18.96
N ALA A 291 9.85 -17.58 -19.82
CA ALA A 291 10.74 -17.06 -20.85
C ALA A 291 10.02 -16.17 -21.87
N GLN A 292 8.76 -16.47 -22.17
CA GLN A 292 7.93 -15.72 -23.09
C GLN A 292 7.46 -14.39 -22.46
N CYS A 293 7.11 -14.39 -21.17
CA CYS A 293 6.77 -13.17 -20.41
C CYS A 293 7.93 -12.18 -20.29
N GLU A 294 9.18 -12.66 -20.31
CA GLU A 294 10.38 -11.81 -20.27
C GLU A 294 10.70 -11.13 -21.63
N LEU A 295 10.20 -11.67 -22.75
CA LEU A 295 10.59 -11.23 -24.10
C LEU A 295 9.63 -10.23 -24.77
N GLU A 296 8.44 -9.98 -24.22
CA GLU A 296 7.37 -9.31 -24.97
C GLU A 296 7.00 -7.90 -24.48
N GLY A 297 7.48 -6.91 -25.21
CA GLY A 297 6.88 -5.58 -25.35
C GLY A 297 5.71 -5.64 -26.37
N ALA A 298 4.54 -5.19 -25.96
CA ALA A 298 3.21 -5.45 -26.50
C ALA A 298 2.94 -5.17 -28.00
N ASN A 299 2.30 -6.15 -28.69
CA ASN A 299 1.50 -6.01 -29.91
C ASN A 299 0.20 -6.84 -29.81
N GLU A 300 -0.86 -6.46 -30.57
CA GLU A 300 -2.23 -7.02 -30.44
C GLU A 300 -2.34 -8.56 -30.58
N HIS A 301 -1.48 -9.20 -31.34
CA HIS A 301 -1.40 -10.67 -31.44
C HIS A 301 -0.94 -11.32 -30.12
N GLN A 302 -0.18 -10.58 -29.31
CA GLN A 302 0.41 -10.99 -28.04
C GLN A 302 -0.62 -10.97 -26.89
N VAL A 303 -1.66 -10.14 -26.98
CA VAL A 303 -2.74 -10.10 -25.98
C VAL A 303 -3.56 -11.40 -26.00
N GLU A 304 -3.80 -11.95 -27.16
CA GLU A 304 -4.56 -13.22 -27.31
C GLU A 304 -3.74 -14.44 -26.89
N GLU A 305 -2.45 -14.46 -27.20
CA GLU A 305 -1.51 -15.49 -26.74
C GLU A 305 -1.24 -15.36 -25.23
N SER A 306 -1.12 -14.15 -24.72
CA SER A 306 -0.99 -13.88 -23.28
C SER A 306 -2.23 -14.35 -22.50
N GLN A 307 -3.44 -14.13 -23.02
CA GLN A 307 -4.67 -14.65 -22.40
C GLN A 307 -4.74 -16.19 -22.42
N LYS A 308 -4.32 -16.82 -23.51
CA LYS A 308 -4.22 -18.29 -23.60
C LYS A 308 -3.14 -18.86 -22.68
N ALA A 309 -2.02 -18.16 -22.52
CA ALA A 309 -0.94 -18.52 -21.61
C ALA A 309 -1.35 -18.38 -20.15
N VAL A 310 -2.06 -17.29 -19.79
CA VAL A 310 -2.64 -17.09 -18.44
C VAL A 310 -3.65 -18.20 -18.12
N ALA A 311 -4.54 -18.55 -19.06
CA ALA A 311 -5.52 -19.61 -18.87
C ALA A 311 -4.84 -20.99 -18.72
N LYS A 312 -3.78 -21.28 -19.49
CA LYS A 312 -2.97 -22.49 -19.30
C LYS A 312 -2.28 -22.53 -17.94
N MET A 313 -1.73 -21.40 -17.49
CA MET A 313 -1.08 -21.29 -16.19
C MET A 313 -2.08 -21.49 -15.05
N GLU A 314 -3.28 -20.94 -15.15
CA GLU A 314 -4.36 -21.15 -14.17
C GLU A 314 -4.74 -22.63 -14.05
N VAL A 315 -4.80 -23.37 -15.16
CA VAL A 315 -5.03 -24.82 -15.16
C VAL A 315 -3.90 -25.58 -14.46
N ILE A 316 -2.64 -25.18 -14.68
CA ILE A 316 -1.49 -25.84 -14.06
C ILE A 316 -1.41 -25.52 -12.56
N ILE A 317 -1.58 -24.25 -12.18
CA ILE A 317 -1.55 -23.82 -10.77
C ILE A 317 -2.72 -24.39 -9.99
N GLY A 318 -3.89 -24.52 -10.63
CA GLY A 318 -5.12 -25.07 -10.05
C GLY A 318 -5.25 -26.59 -10.14
N ASP A 319 -4.22 -27.31 -10.62
CA ASP A 319 -4.23 -28.79 -10.67
C ASP A 319 -4.49 -29.37 -9.27
N PRO A 320 -5.51 -30.25 -9.09
CA PRO A 320 -5.91 -30.74 -7.77
C PRO A 320 -4.81 -31.50 -7.02
N ASP A 321 -3.99 -32.29 -7.73
CA ASP A 321 -2.89 -33.07 -7.13
C ASP A 321 -1.78 -32.11 -6.66
N ARG A 322 -1.50 -31.08 -7.45
CA ARG A 322 -0.58 -30.01 -7.07
C ARG A 322 -1.08 -29.25 -5.83
N LEU A 323 -2.33 -28.81 -5.85
CA LEU A 323 -2.91 -28.06 -4.72
C LEU A 323 -2.91 -28.89 -3.42
N ARG A 324 -3.17 -30.20 -3.53
CA ARG A 324 -3.11 -31.11 -2.39
C ARG A 324 -1.69 -31.22 -1.83
N ALA A 325 -0.69 -31.38 -2.68
CA ALA A 325 0.71 -31.41 -2.25
C ALA A 325 1.17 -30.09 -1.63
N VAL A 326 0.74 -28.96 -2.19
CA VAL A 326 1.00 -27.62 -1.62
C VAL A 326 0.32 -27.47 -0.25
N ALA A 327 -0.92 -27.93 -0.09
CA ALA A 327 -1.64 -27.88 1.16
C ALA A 327 -0.98 -28.76 2.26
N GLU A 328 -0.53 -29.95 1.91
CA GLU A 328 0.19 -30.86 2.82
C GLU A 328 1.53 -30.27 3.27
N ASP A 329 2.31 -29.69 2.34
CA ASP A 329 3.57 -29.01 2.67
C ASP A 329 3.34 -27.76 3.52
N PHE A 330 2.34 -26.94 3.20
CA PHE A 330 1.93 -25.78 3.97
C PHE A 330 1.58 -26.17 5.41
N ILE A 331 0.68 -27.15 5.58
CA ILE A 331 0.23 -27.60 6.90
C ILE A 331 1.42 -28.09 7.72
N LYS A 332 2.24 -28.96 7.14
CA LYS A 332 3.44 -29.51 7.80
C LYS A 332 4.40 -28.41 8.24
N HIS A 333 4.70 -27.47 7.35
CA HIS A 333 5.61 -26.37 7.66
C HIS A 333 5.04 -25.45 8.73
N TYR A 334 3.77 -25.06 8.62
CA TYR A 334 3.10 -24.21 9.59
C TYR A 334 3.08 -24.85 10.99
N GLU A 335 2.66 -26.10 11.09
CA GLU A 335 2.59 -26.84 12.36
C GLU A 335 3.99 -27.03 12.98
N THR A 336 5.00 -27.32 12.17
CA THR A 336 6.39 -27.44 12.62
C THR A 336 6.88 -26.12 13.22
N ARG A 337 6.67 -24.99 12.52
CA ARG A 337 7.08 -23.66 13.02
C ARG A 337 6.39 -23.30 14.33
N VAL A 338 5.10 -23.61 14.45
CA VAL A 338 4.35 -23.37 15.69
C VAL A 338 4.88 -24.24 16.82
N ALA A 339 5.12 -25.53 16.57
CA ALA A 339 5.65 -26.48 17.56
C ALA A 339 7.06 -26.14 18.04
N GLU A 340 7.90 -25.62 17.16
CA GLU A 340 9.27 -25.16 17.47
C GLU A 340 9.32 -23.79 18.16
N GLY A 341 8.18 -23.12 18.32
CA GLY A 341 8.13 -21.74 18.84
C GLY A 341 8.77 -20.71 17.89
N ALA A 342 8.85 -21.04 16.60
CA ALA A 342 9.43 -20.17 15.57
C ALA A 342 8.45 -19.12 15.02
N THR A 343 7.33 -18.90 15.74
CA THR A 343 6.30 -17.90 15.41
C THR A 343 6.06 -16.97 16.59
N VAL A 344 5.63 -15.74 16.35
CA VAL A 344 5.29 -14.78 17.42
C VAL A 344 3.91 -15.12 18.02
N ALA A 345 2.89 -15.23 17.18
CA ALA A 345 1.51 -15.51 17.57
C ALA A 345 0.84 -16.56 16.66
N GLY A 346 1.64 -17.29 15.86
CA GLY A 346 1.13 -18.26 14.89
C GLY A 346 0.34 -17.63 13.75
N LYS A 347 0.54 -16.33 13.44
CA LYS A 347 -0.15 -15.66 12.35
C LYS A 347 0.55 -15.94 11.03
N ALA A 348 -0.21 -16.40 10.06
CA ALA A 348 0.27 -16.68 8.71
C ALA A 348 -0.72 -16.19 7.66
N MET A 349 -0.20 -15.84 6.50
CA MET A 349 -1.01 -15.49 5.33
C MET A 349 -0.65 -16.43 4.18
N PHE A 350 -1.65 -16.95 3.48
CA PHE A 350 -1.47 -17.76 2.28
C PHE A 350 -2.05 -17.02 1.08
N VAL A 351 -1.21 -16.72 0.10
CA VAL A 351 -1.55 -15.92 -1.07
C VAL A 351 -1.73 -16.83 -2.26
N CYS A 352 -2.94 -16.85 -2.84
CA CYS A 352 -3.29 -17.64 -4.01
C CYS A 352 -3.35 -16.77 -5.27
N SER A 353 -3.22 -17.42 -6.43
CA SER A 353 -3.23 -16.76 -7.74
C SER A 353 -4.58 -16.18 -8.11
N ASN A 354 -5.68 -16.88 -7.82
CA ASN A 354 -7.04 -16.43 -8.10
C ASN A 354 -8.06 -17.00 -7.09
N ARG A 355 -9.32 -16.58 -7.23
CA ARG A 355 -10.40 -16.89 -6.29
C ARG A 355 -10.76 -18.37 -6.24
N ASN A 356 -10.82 -19.03 -7.40
CA ASN A 356 -11.18 -20.43 -7.51
C ASN A 356 -10.11 -21.31 -6.87
N ILE A 357 -8.84 -21.03 -7.16
CA ILE A 357 -7.68 -21.72 -6.57
C ILE A 357 -7.67 -21.52 -5.04
N ALA A 358 -7.96 -20.30 -4.55
CA ALA A 358 -8.03 -20.04 -3.12
C ALA A 358 -9.15 -20.84 -2.43
N TYR A 359 -10.29 -20.98 -3.08
CA TYR A 359 -11.41 -21.76 -2.54
C TYR A 359 -11.12 -23.26 -2.58
N ASP A 360 -10.54 -23.77 -3.66
CA ASP A 360 -10.15 -25.20 -3.77
C ASP A 360 -9.05 -25.53 -2.76
N PHE A 361 -8.05 -24.68 -2.61
CA PHE A 361 -7.02 -24.83 -1.58
C PHE A 361 -7.64 -24.86 -0.17
N TYR A 362 -8.57 -23.94 0.14
CA TYR A 362 -9.28 -23.95 1.42
C TYR A 362 -10.05 -25.25 1.66
N LYS A 363 -10.74 -25.79 0.64
CA LYS A 363 -11.46 -27.07 0.74
C LYS A 363 -10.52 -28.23 1.09
N ILE A 364 -9.36 -28.29 0.44
CA ILE A 364 -8.34 -29.28 0.71
C ILE A 364 -7.79 -29.17 2.14
N VAL A 365 -7.46 -27.95 2.59
CA VAL A 365 -6.98 -27.73 3.96
C VAL A 365 -8.04 -28.10 4.98
N LYS A 366 -9.32 -27.78 4.72
CA LYS A 366 -10.45 -28.20 5.58
C LYS A 366 -10.60 -29.71 5.66
N GLU A 367 -10.36 -30.44 4.57
CA GLU A 367 -10.36 -31.90 4.56
C GLU A 367 -9.22 -32.48 5.40
N LEU A 368 -8.01 -31.90 5.26
CA LEU A 368 -6.80 -32.36 5.97
C LEU A 368 -6.77 -31.95 7.44
N ARG A 369 -7.42 -30.84 7.80
CA ARG A 369 -7.48 -30.28 9.17
C ARG A 369 -8.87 -29.72 9.46
N PRO A 370 -9.88 -30.57 9.62
CA PRO A 370 -11.26 -30.12 9.90
C PRO A 370 -11.35 -29.30 11.20
N GLU A 371 -10.52 -29.58 12.19
CA GLU A 371 -10.46 -28.84 13.46
C GLU A 371 -10.05 -27.36 13.29
N TRP A 372 -9.38 -26.99 12.19
CA TRP A 372 -9.04 -25.59 11.92
C TRP A 372 -10.24 -24.76 11.50
N THR A 373 -11.34 -25.41 11.14
CA THR A 373 -12.60 -24.74 10.78
C THR A 373 -13.58 -24.63 11.94
N GLU A 374 -13.22 -25.16 13.11
CA GLU A 374 -14.00 -24.97 14.33
C GLU A 374 -13.89 -23.54 14.85
N LYS A 375 -15.01 -22.97 15.27
CA LYS A 375 -15.04 -21.62 15.84
C LYS A 375 -14.67 -21.64 17.31
N LYS A 376 -13.53 -21.03 17.63
CA LYS A 376 -13.04 -20.81 18.99
C LYS A 376 -12.73 -19.32 19.21
N ILE A 377 -12.77 -18.87 20.46
CA ILE A 377 -12.41 -17.47 20.80
C ILE A 377 -10.90 -17.29 20.74
N CYS A 378 -10.15 -18.24 21.30
CA CYS A 378 -8.70 -18.26 21.38
C CYS A 378 -8.18 -19.70 21.36
N ASP A 379 -6.86 -19.86 21.29
CA ASP A 379 -6.21 -21.17 21.47
C ASP A 379 -6.39 -21.70 22.89
N ASP A 380 -6.33 -23.02 23.04
CA ASP A 380 -6.46 -23.70 24.33
C ASP A 380 -5.33 -23.25 25.29
N GLY A 381 -5.70 -22.95 26.54
CA GLY A 381 -4.76 -22.50 27.57
C GLY A 381 -4.45 -21.00 27.59
N VAL A 382 -4.98 -20.22 26.68
CA VAL A 382 -4.79 -18.74 26.67
C VAL A 382 -5.68 -18.09 27.73
N VAL A 383 -5.08 -17.33 28.64
CA VAL A 383 -5.80 -16.54 29.66
C VAL A 383 -6.26 -15.22 29.07
N LEU A 384 -7.57 -15.00 29.04
CA LEU A 384 -8.20 -13.78 28.53
C LEU A 384 -8.52 -12.81 29.67
N SER A 385 -8.16 -11.55 29.48
CA SER A 385 -8.63 -10.46 30.36
C SER A 385 -10.10 -10.12 30.07
N GLU A 386 -10.77 -9.39 30.97
CA GLU A 386 -12.15 -8.91 30.75
C GLU A 386 -12.29 -8.04 29.50
N LYS A 387 -11.23 -7.33 29.11
CA LYS A 387 -11.17 -6.56 27.88
C LYS A 387 -11.12 -7.51 26.67
N ASP A 388 -10.25 -8.52 26.70
CA ASP A 388 -10.14 -9.53 25.63
C ASP A 388 -11.47 -10.24 25.37
N LYS A 389 -12.18 -10.63 26.45
CA LYS A 389 -13.49 -11.30 26.34
C LYS A 389 -14.57 -10.44 25.64
N LYS A 390 -14.46 -9.11 25.73
CA LYS A 390 -15.38 -8.20 25.05
C LYS A 390 -15.00 -7.96 23.59
N GLU A 391 -13.71 -8.01 23.27
CA GLU A 391 -13.18 -7.69 21.94
C GLU A 391 -13.06 -8.91 21.02
N LEU A 392 -12.82 -10.10 21.59
CA LEU A 392 -12.66 -11.32 20.83
C LEU A 392 -14.01 -11.95 20.48
N LYS A 393 -14.10 -12.44 19.26
CA LYS A 393 -15.24 -13.23 18.78
C LYS A 393 -14.81 -14.64 18.37
N PRO A 394 -15.73 -15.61 18.43
CA PRO A 394 -15.44 -16.95 17.93
C PRO A 394 -15.12 -16.94 16.44
N MET A 395 -13.92 -17.41 16.07
CA MET A 395 -13.43 -17.47 14.70
C MET A 395 -12.84 -18.84 14.40
N GLU A 396 -12.89 -19.23 13.16
CA GLU A 396 -12.12 -20.36 12.63
C GLU A 396 -10.61 -20.02 12.68
N LYS A 397 -9.75 -21.03 12.84
CA LYS A 397 -8.29 -20.85 12.81
C LYS A 397 -7.82 -20.44 11.42
N ILE A 398 -8.43 -20.98 10.38
CA ILE A 398 -8.17 -20.65 8.97
C ILE A 398 -9.40 -20.06 8.30
N LYS A 399 -9.24 -19.02 7.49
CA LYS A 399 -10.35 -18.36 6.82
C LYS A 399 -9.95 -17.76 5.48
N LEU A 400 -10.88 -17.83 4.50
CA LEU A 400 -10.82 -17.09 3.25
C LEU A 400 -11.17 -15.61 3.48
N VAL A 401 -10.36 -14.71 2.95
CA VAL A 401 -10.58 -13.27 2.99
C VAL A 401 -10.54 -12.70 1.58
N MET A 402 -11.73 -12.54 1.01
CA MET A 402 -11.95 -12.01 -0.34
C MET A 402 -13.26 -11.21 -0.37
N THR A 403 -13.46 -10.40 -1.41
CA THR A 403 -14.75 -9.75 -1.67
C THR A 403 -15.76 -10.75 -2.22
N ARG A 404 -17.03 -10.61 -1.91
CA ARG A 404 -18.12 -11.37 -2.54
C ARG A 404 -18.30 -10.96 -3.99
N ASN A 405 -18.58 -11.93 -4.87
CA ASN A 405 -19.06 -11.71 -6.22
C ASN A 405 -20.47 -12.31 -6.35
N LYS A 406 -21.27 -11.75 -7.27
CA LYS A 406 -22.64 -12.25 -7.52
C LYS A 406 -22.66 -13.68 -8.07
N ASP A 407 -21.59 -14.07 -8.76
CA ASP A 407 -21.42 -15.37 -9.40
C ASP A 407 -20.72 -16.41 -8.50
N ASP A 408 -20.43 -16.06 -7.24
CA ASP A 408 -19.85 -17.00 -6.28
C ASP A 408 -20.86 -18.13 -5.98
N GLU A 409 -20.35 -19.37 -5.82
CA GLU A 409 -21.13 -20.47 -5.27
C GLU A 409 -21.69 -20.07 -3.90
N LYS A 410 -22.92 -20.51 -3.58
CA LYS A 410 -23.63 -20.12 -2.36
C LYS A 410 -22.79 -20.30 -1.09
N ASP A 411 -22.12 -21.44 -0.97
CA ASP A 411 -21.29 -21.74 0.23
C ASP A 411 -20.10 -20.78 0.33
N LEU A 412 -19.45 -20.46 -0.78
CA LEU A 412 -18.38 -19.47 -0.83
C LEU A 412 -18.92 -18.08 -0.51
N PHE A 413 -20.04 -17.69 -1.12
CA PHE A 413 -20.66 -16.39 -0.90
C PHE A 413 -21.02 -16.18 0.58
N ASP A 414 -21.61 -17.18 1.24
CA ASP A 414 -21.96 -17.11 2.66
C ASP A 414 -20.72 -17.05 3.56
N MET A 415 -19.67 -17.82 3.25
CA MET A 415 -18.41 -17.85 3.99
C MET A 415 -17.66 -16.51 3.97
N LEU A 416 -17.67 -15.78 2.84
CA LEU A 416 -16.93 -14.55 2.66
C LEU A 416 -17.51 -13.36 3.46
N GLY A 417 -18.74 -13.45 3.91
CA GLY A 417 -19.39 -12.43 4.74
C GLY A 417 -19.61 -11.08 4.02
N THR A 418 -20.24 -10.16 4.69
CA THR A 418 -20.50 -8.78 4.25
C THR A 418 -19.23 -7.91 4.35
N LYS A 419 -19.33 -6.64 3.98
CA LYS A 419 -18.25 -5.65 4.19
C LYS A 419 -17.98 -5.45 5.69
N GLU A 420 -19.02 -5.48 6.50
CA GLU A 420 -18.93 -5.37 7.96
C GLU A 420 -18.26 -6.60 8.58
N ASP A 421 -18.60 -7.80 8.11
CA ASP A 421 -17.94 -9.04 8.55
C ASP A 421 -16.45 -9.02 8.22
N ARG A 422 -16.05 -8.51 7.05
CA ARG A 422 -14.63 -8.39 6.68
C ARG A 422 -13.87 -7.41 7.56
N LYS A 423 -14.49 -6.30 8.02
CA LYS A 423 -13.89 -5.41 9.02
C LYS A 423 -13.68 -6.13 10.36
N GLU A 424 -14.60 -7.02 10.70
CA GLU A 424 -14.43 -7.86 11.89
C GLU A 424 -13.30 -8.89 11.70
N PHE A 425 -13.20 -9.52 10.51
CA PHE A 425 -12.08 -10.43 10.20
C PHE A 425 -10.74 -9.71 10.30
N ASP A 426 -10.62 -8.49 9.78
CA ASP A 426 -9.45 -7.63 9.94
C ASP A 426 -9.10 -7.43 11.43
N ARG A 427 -10.07 -7.00 12.23
CA ARG A 427 -9.89 -6.76 13.66
C ARG A 427 -9.45 -8.02 14.41
N GLN A 428 -10.07 -9.17 14.12
CA GLN A 428 -9.75 -10.43 14.76
C GLN A 428 -8.38 -10.97 14.31
N PHE A 429 -8.02 -10.81 13.02
CA PHE A 429 -6.72 -11.23 12.53
C PHE A 429 -5.57 -10.39 13.12
N LYS A 430 -5.79 -9.13 13.40
CA LYS A 430 -4.82 -8.24 14.07
C LYS A 430 -4.65 -8.54 15.57
N ASN A 431 -5.61 -9.20 16.19
CA ASN A 431 -5.51 -9.53 17.63
C ASN A 431 -4.70 -10.83 17.82
N PRO A 432 -3.55 -10.80 18.54
CA PRO A 432 -2.67 -11.96 18.72
C PRO A 432 -3.34 -13.11 19.46
N LYS A 433 -4.33 -12.83 20.33
CA LYS A 433 -5.02 -13.83 21.13
C LYS A 433 -6.19 -14.50 20.41
N SER A 434 -6.64 -13.94 19.28
CA SER A 434 -7.73 -14.52 18.49
C SER A 434 -7.36 -15.91 17.95
N ASN A 435 -8.35 -16.80 17.89
CA ASN A 435 -8.20 -18.09 17.23
C ASN A 435 -7.93 -17.97 15.72
N PHE A 436 -8.27 -16.83 15.09
CA PHE A 436 -7.99 -16.60 13.67
C PHE A 436 -6.49 -16.39 13.42
N LYS A 437 -5.82 -17.44 12.94
CA LYS A 437 -4.36 -17.50 12.74
C LYS A 437 -3.93 -17.46 11.28
N ILE A 438 -4.71 -18.02 10.35
CA ILE A 438 -4.32 -18.22 8.96
C ILE A 438 -5.34 -17.55 8.05
N ALA A 439 -4.89 -16.55 7.29
CA ALA A 439 -5.72 -15.89 6.28
C ALA A 439 -5.32 -16.37 4.88
N ILE A 440 -6.28 -16.91 4.12
CA ILE A 440 -6.11 -17.19 2.69
C ILE A 440 -6.63 -16.00 1.91
N VAL A 441 -5.77 -15.41 1.08
CA VAL A 441 -6.05 -14.18 0.31
C VAL A 441 -5.65 -14.34 -1.16
N VAL A 442 -6.14 -13.44 -2.01
CA VAL A 442 -5.68 -13.35 -3.41
C VAL A 442 -4.92 -12.03 -3.60
N ASP A 443 -5.62 -10.89 -3.48
CA ASP A 443 -5.04 -9.55 -3.61
C ASP A 443 -5.30 -8.66 -2.40
N MET A 444 -6.23 -9.07 -1.54
CA MET A 444 -6.53 -8.34 -0.30
C MET A 444 -5.41 -8.49 0.72
N TRP A 445 -5.18 -7.44 1.51
CA TRP A 445 -4.21 -7.40 2.60
C TRP A 445 -2.72 -7.48 2.19
N LEU A 446 -2.40 -7.54 0.91
CA LEU A 446 -1.02 -7.59 0.43
C LEU A 446 -0.30 -6.24 0.56
N THR A 447 -1.05 -5.14 0.61
CA THR A 447 -0.50 -3.79 0.74
C THR A 447 -1.35 -2.95 1.66
N GLY A 448 -0.69 -2.13 2.50
CA GLY A 448 -1.37 -1.22 3.42
C GLY A 448 -2.08 -1.90 4.60
N PHE A 449 -1.85 -3.20 4.80
CA PHE A 449 -2.41 -3.98 5.89
C PHE A 449 -1.33 -4.27 6.93
N ASP A 450 -1.50 -3.74 8.14
CA ASP A 450 -0.52 -3.87 9.22
C ASP A 450 -0.97 -4.90 10.24
N VAL A 451 -0.17 -5.96 10.40
CA VAL A 451 -0.34 -7.03 11.39
C VAL A 451 1.02 -7.30 12.03
N PRO A 452 1.31 -6.68 13.19
CA PRO A 452 2.64 -6.77 13.82
C PRO A 452 3.12 -8.19 14.11
N GLU A 453 2.21 -9.11 14.37
CA GLU A 453 2.51 -10.52 14.69
C GLU A 453 2.45 -11.44 13.47
N LEU A 454 2.28 -10.93 12.25
CA LEU A 454 2.36 -11.73 11.03
C LEU A 454 3.83 -12.06 10.75
N ASP A 455 4.19 -13.31 10.94
CA ASP A 455 5.57 -13.77 10.80
C ASP A 455 5.84 -14.58 9.53
N THR A 456 4.81 -15.13 8.91
CA THR A 456 4.99 -15.99 7.73
C THR A 456 3.97 -15.68 6.64
N ILE A 457 4.46 -15.48 5.42
CA ILE A 457 3.64 -15.34 4.22
C ILE A 457 4.02 -16.47 3.25
N TYR A 458 3.04 -17.30 2.91
CA TYR A 458 3.16 -18.32 1.87
C TYR A 458 2.64 -17.77 0.58
N ILE A 459 3.41 -17.87 -0.50
CA ILE A 459 3.04 -17.28 -1.79
C ILE A 459 2.97 -18.40 -2.83
N ASP A 460 1.74 -18.72 -3.26
CA ASP A 460 1.44 -19.62 -4.37
C ASP A 460 0.82 -18.81 -5.53
N LYS A 461 1.58 -17.81 -5.95
CA LYS A 461 1.20 -16.88 -7.00
C LYS A 461 2.44 -16.43 -7.77
N PRO A 462 2.41 -16.36 -9.12
CA PRO A 462 3.45 -15.68 -9.87
C PRO A 462 3.60 -14.24 -9.39
N ILE A 463 4.78 -13.87 -8.90
CA ILE A 463 5.09 -12.51 -8.47
C ILE A 463 5.60 -11.76 -9.71
N GLN A 464 4.85 -10.77 -10.17
CA GLN A 464 5.29 -9.81 -11.17
C GLN A 464 5.83 -8.56 -10.48
N GLN A 465 6.57 -7.72 -11.21
CA GLN A 465 7.33 -6.55 -10.70
C GLN A 465 6.60 -5.63 -9.70
N HIS A 466 5.30 -5.77 -9.50
CA HIS A 466 4.45 -4.88 -8.69
C HIS A 466 3.56 -5.59 -7.65
N THR A 467 3.82 -6.86 -7.39
CA THR A 467 3.08 -7.63 -6.34
C THR A 467 3.90 -7.83 -5.08
#